data_9892ad2e5077e943bf22e2c5a716b964
#
_entry.id   9892ad2e5077e943bf22e2c5a716b964
#
_cell.length_a   1.000
_cell.length_b   1.000
_cell.length_c   1.000
_cell.angle_alpha   90.00
_cell.angle_beta   90.00
_cell.angle_gamma   90.00
#
_symmetry.space_group_name_H-M   'P 1'
#
loop_
_entity.id
_entity.type
_entity.pdbx_description
1 polymer ?
#
loop_
_entity_poly.entity_id
_entity_poly.type
_entity_poly.pdbx_seq_one_letter_code
_entity_poly.pdbx_strand_id
1 'polypeptide(L)'
;MENKYLDYKRLYKVVDYVINKYPELNRESFEEGSMFIYYPEERKIQISNVIDEIEFEGNKFLEKYLYEEFDLYIPQDKMFIFSILHEIGHYFTFDMNNFDEYCRMLRELSDENYTEYRKIPEEYKADKWAIEFIKNNKNILSI
;
A
#
# COMPACT_ATOMS: atom_id res chain seq x y z
N MET A 1 23.45 0.67 4.05
CA MET A 1 23.24 1.44 2.82
C MET A 1 21.83 2.03 2.85
N GLU A 2 21.73 3.31 2.62
CA GLU A 2 20.44 3.99 2.59
C GLU A 2 19.71 3.67 1.28
N ASN A 3 18.43 3.31 1.38
CA ASN A 3 17.61 3.02 0.20
C ASN A 3 16.92 4.30 -0.24
N LYS A 4 17.29 4.84 -1.40
CA LYS A 4 16.75 6.10 -1.91
C LYS A 4 15.26 6.07 -2.25
N TYR A 5 14.69 4.86 -2.38
CA TYR A 5 13.25 4.71 -2.69
C TYR A 5 12.41 4.47 -1.44
N LEU A 6 13.02 4.47 -0.27
CA LEU A 6 12.33 4.30 0.99
C LEU A 6 12.94 5.21 2.05
N ASP A 7 12.21 6.22 2.44
CA ASP A 7 12.60 7.11 3.54
C ASP A 7 11.86 6.64 4.79
N TYR A 8 12.56 5.90 5.64
CA TYR A 8 11.97 5.24 6.79
C TYR A 8 11.42 6.24 7.80
N LYS A 9 12.09 7.37 7.96
CA LYS A 9 11.66 8.43 8.86
C LYS A 9 10.34 9.06 8.40
N ARG A 10 10.25 9.31 7.09
CA ARG A 10 9.02 9.84 6.49
C ARG A 10 7.90 8.83 6.53
N LEU A 11 8.23 7.55 6.35
CA LEU A 11 7.25 6.47 6.43
C LEU A 11 6.52 6.50 7.78
N TYR A 12 7.26 6.64 8.88
CA TYR A 12 6.66 6.72 10.20
C TYR A 12 5.87 8.00 10.43
N LYS A 13 6.26 9.09 9.77
CA LYS A 13 5.45 10.32 9.81
C LYS A 13 4.09 10.10 9.13
N VAL A 14 4.08 9.37 8.03
CA VAL A 14 2.83 9.01 7.34
C VAL A 14 1.96 8.14 8.25
N VAL A 15 2.54 7.13 8.88
CA VAL A 15 1.82 6.25 9.81
C VAL A 15 1.21 7.08 10.95
N ASP A 16 1.97 7.96 11.55
CA ASP A 16 1.47 8.81 12.64
C ASP A 16 0.35 9.74 12.19
N TYR A 17 0.47 10.28 10.98
CA TYR A 17 -0.57 11.14 10.42
C TYR A 17 -1.89 10.38 10.31
N VAL A 18 -1.84 9.14 9.81
CA VAL A 18 -3.05 8.31 9.64
C VAL A 18 -3.63 7.91 11.00
N ILE A 19 -2.79 7.52 11.95
CA ILE A 19 -3.21 7.15 13.30
C ILE A 19 -3.96 8.31 13.96
N ASN A 20 -3.49 9.52 13.77
CA ASN A 20 -4.15 10.70 14.35
C ASN A 20 -5.55 10.93 13.77
N LYS A 21 -5.78 10.52 12.51
CA LYS A 21 -7.09 10.67 11.87
C LYS A 21 -8.03 9.50 12.18
N TYR A 22 -7.49 8.32 12.43
CA TYR A 22 -8.28 7.10 12.61
C TYR A 22 -7.86 6.41 13.92
N PRO A 23 -8.51 6.78 15.04
CA PRO A 23 -8.14 6.25 16.38
C PRO A 23 -8.21 4.74 16.53
N GLU A 24 -8.94 4.04 15.68
CA GLU A 24 -9.00 2.57 15.69
C GLU A 24 -7.67 1.92 15.28
N LEU A 25 -6.83 2.67 14.56
CA LEU A 25 -5.45 2.25 14.30
C LEU A 25 -4.54 2.76 15.42
N ASN A 26 -3.51 1.98 15.76
CA ASN A 26 -2.47 2.42 16.68
C ASN A 26 -1.13 1.82 16.25
N ARG A 27 -0.05 2.20 16.93
CA ARG A 27 1.28 1.71 16.58
C ARG A 27 1.39 0.19 16.64
N GLU A 28 0.61 -0.46 17.49
CA GLU A 28 0.61 -1.92 17.61
C GLU A 28 -0.04 -2.61 16.41
N SER A 29 -0.79 -1.88 15.59
CA SER A 29 -1.34 -2.41 14.35
C SER A 29 -0.26 -2.64 13.28
N PHE A 30 0.93 -2.09 13.48
CA PHE A 30 2.02 -2.11 12.52
C PHE A 30 3.20 -2.93 13.05
N GLU A 31 3.86 -3.66 12.14
CA GLU A 31 5.09 -4.40 12.44
C GLU A 31 6.08 -4.21 11.29
N GLU A 32 7.35 -4.47 11.55
CA GLU A 32 8.40 -4.32 10.53
C GLU A 32 8.74 -5.66 9.91
N GLY A 33 9.04 -5.64 8.61
CA GLY A 33 9.43 -6.84 7.89
C GLY A 33 10.05 -6.49 6.55
N SER A 34 10.07 -7.47 5.63
CA SER A 34 10.76 -7.34 4.35
C SER A 34 9.87 -6.83 3.22
N MET A 35 8.58 -6.62 3.45
CA MET A 35 7.66 -6.15 2.42
C MET A 35 6.48 -5.46 3.07
N PHE A 36 5.80 -4.61 2.27
CA PHE A 36 4.51 -4.06 2.67
C PHE A 36 3.44 -5.14 2.43
N ILE A 37 2.72 -5.51 3.49
CA ILE A 37 1.67 -6.50 3.38
C ILE A 37 0.66 -6.34 4.52
N TYR A 38 -0.61 -6.63 4.22
CA TYR A 38 -1.65 -6.68 5.22
C TYR A 38 -2.01 -8.14 5.50
N TYR A 39 -2.09 -8.49 6.79
CA TYR A 39 -2.49 -9.82 7.26
C TYR A 39 -3.95 -9.76 7.73
N PRO A 40 -4.93 -10.21 6.91
CA PRO A 40 -6.34 -10.03 7.23
C PRO A 40 -6.79 -10.73 8.51
N GLU A 41 -6.26 -11.93 8.78
CA GLU A 41 -6.68 -12.71 9.94
C GLU A 41 -6.24 -12.07 11.26
N GLU A 42 -5.08 -11.42 11.26
CA GLU A 42 -4.51 -10.79 12.45
C GLU A 42 -4.79 -9.29 12.50
N ARG A 43 -5.27 -8.73 11.41
CA ARG A 43 -5.47 -7.30 11.21
C ARG A 43 -4.19 -6.51 11.51
N LYS A 44 -3.07 -7.01 11.00
CA LYS A 44 -1.74 -6.40 11.13
C LYS A 44 -1.24 -5.90 9.79
N ILE A 45 -0.52 -4.79 9.83
CA ILE A 45 0.09 -4.16 8.66
C ILE A 45 1.60 -4.28 8.81
N GLN A 46 2.26 -4.93 7.85
CA GLN A 46 3.71 -5.01 7.84
C GLN A 46 4.29 -3.87 7.02
N ILE A 47 5.26 -3.18 7.61
CA ILE A 47 5.99 -2.08 6.96
C ILE A 47 7.31 -2.65 6.44
N SER A 48 7.62 -2.38 5.17
CA SER A 48 8.88 -2.79 4.58
C SER A 48 10.01 -1.89 5.08
N ASN A 49 11.17 -2.50 5.32
CA ASN A 49 12.39 -1.79 5.67
C ASN A 49 13.32 -1.57 4.46
N VAL A 50 12.91 -2.03 3.27
CA VAL A 50 13.70 -1.92 2.04
C VAL A 50 12.76 -1.98 0.83
N ILE A 51 13.18 -1.32 -0.26
CA ILE A 51 12.55 -1.50 -1.58
C ILE A 51 13.56 -2.28 -2.43
N ASP A 52 13.29 -3.55 -2.68
CA ASP A 52 14.17 -4.39 -3.49
C ASP A 52 13.88 -4.21 -5.00
N GLU A 53 14.60 -4.96 -5.84
CA GLU A 53 14.43 -4.83 -7.30
C GLU A 53 13.05 -5.23 -7.77
N ILE A 54 12.46 -6.25 -7.15
CA ILE A 54 11.12 -6.73 -7.52
C ILE A 54 10.07 -5.67 -7.19
N GLU A 55 10.14 -5.10 -6.00
CA GLU A 55 9.23 -4.02 -5.62
C GLU A 55 9.42 -2.78 -6.47
N PHE A 56 10.68 -2.46 -6.83
CA PHE A 56 10.96 -1.32 -7.69
C PHE A 56 10.33 -1.47 -9.06
N GLU A 57 10.37 -2.68 -9.65
CA GLU A 57 9.72 -2.93 -10.94
C GLU A 57 8.20 -2.80 -10.84
N GLY A 58 7.61 -3.33 -9.77
CA GLY A 58 6.19 -3.16 -9.51
C GLY A 58 5.81 -1.71 -9.30
N ASN A 59 6.68 -0.94 -8.64
CA ASN A 59 6.43 0.48 -8.41
C ASN A 59 6.50 1.30 -9.69
N LYS A 60 7.31 0.89 -10.67
CA LYS A 60 7.31 1.54 -11.99
C LYS A 60 5.97 1.36 -12.68
N PHE A 61 5.42 0.14 -12.61
CA PHE A 61 4.08 -0.11 -13.14
C PHE A 61 3.05 0.75 -12.41
N LEU A 62 3.13 0.83 -11.08
CA LEU A 62 2.21 1.62 -10.27
C LEU A 62 2.24 3.10 -10.63
N GLU A 63 3.42 3.66 -10.86
CA GLU A 63 3.55 5.07 -11.22
C GLU A 63 2.73 5.37 -12.46
N LYS A 64 2.88 4.55 -13.50
CA LYS A 64 2.15 4.69 -14.75
C LYS A 64 0.65 4.44 -14.56
N TYR A 65 0.30 3.38 -13.84
CA TYR A 65 -1.08 2.98 -13.59
C TYR A 65 -1.85 4.09 -12.86
N LEU A 66 -1.28 4.64 -11.80
CA LEU A 66 -1.95 5.69 -11.02
C LEU A 66 -2.12 6.95 -11.83
N TYR A 67 -1.13 7.30 -12.64
CA TYR A 67 -1.21 8.48 -13.50
C TYR A 67 -2.27 8.32 -14.58
N GLU A 68 -2.26 7.19 -15.30
CA GLU A 68 -3.17 6.98 -16.42
C GLU A 68 -4.61 6.71 -16.00
N GLU A 69 -4.82 5.95 -14.93
CA GLU A 69 -6.17 5.53 -14.53
C GLU A 69 -6.84 6.46 -13.53
N PHE A 70 -6.05 7.18 -12.71
CA PHE A 70 -6.59 7.97 -11.62
C PHE A 70 -6.12 9.41 -11.61
N ASP A 71 -5.35 9.83 -12.60
CA ASP A 71 -4.81 11.19 -12.68
C ASP A 71 -4.04 11.56 -11.41
N LEU A 72 -3.25 10.62 -10.91
CA LEU A 72 -2.47 10.79 -9.69
C LEU A 72 -1.01 10.46 -9.97
N TYR A 73 -0.14 11.47 -9.91
CA TYR A 73 1.29 11.28 -10.13
C TYR A 73 2.02 11.17 -8.79
N ILE A 74 2.70 10.05 -8.59
CA ILE A 74 3.54 9.81 -7.42
C ILE A 74 4.91 9.35 -7.93
N PRO A 75 5.97 10.16 -7.71
CA PRO A 75 7.32 9.76 -8.17
C PRO A 75 7.86 8.59 -7.34
N GLN A 76 8.89 7.92 -7.87
CA GLN A 76 9.42 6.70 -7.26
C GLN A 76 9.93 6.90 -5.83
N ASP A 77 10.52 8.05 -5.54
CA ASP A 77 11.02 8.34 -4.19
C ASP A 77 9.91 8.58 -3.16
N LYS A 78 8.66 8.63 -3.60
CA LYS A 78 7.49 8.80 -2.74
C LYS A 78 6.49 7.64 -2.84
N MET A 79 6.77 6.67 -3.70
CA MET A 79 5.82 5.56 -3.91
C MET A 79 5.61 4.73 -2.65
N PHE A 80 6.57 4.71 -1.73
CA PHE A 80 6.39 4.03 -0.44
C PHE A 80 5.20 4.58 0.34
N ILE A 81 4.85 5.85 0.14
CA ILE A 81 3.69 6.47 0.80
C ILE A 81 2.41 5.80 0.29
N PHE A 82 2.29 5.61 -1.03
CA PHE A 82 1.16 4.88 -1.58
C PHE A 82 1.13 3.43 -1.08
N SER A 83 2.30 2.79 -1.03
CA SER A 83 2.38 1.38 -0.61
C SER A 83 1.86 1.18 0.81
N ILE A 84 2.25 2.03 1.76
CA ILE A 84 1.74 1.90 3.13
C ILE A 84 0.26 2.27 3.21
N LEU A 85 -0.18 3.28 2.47
CA LEU A 85 -1.58 3.66 2.45
C LEU A 85 -2.46 2.58 1.82
N HIS A 86 -1.95 1.85 0.83
CA HIS A 86 -2.64 0.71 0.25
C HIS A 86 -2.88 -0.38 1.31
N GLU A 87 -1.86 -0.70 2.10
CA GLU A 87 -2.00 -1.72 3.15
C GLU A 87 -2.94 -1.25 4.26
N ILE A 88 -2.90 0.03 4.61
CA ILE A 88 -3.88 0.62 5.53
C ILE A 88 -5.29 0.55 4.92
N GLY A 89 -5.39 0.76 3.61
CA GLY A 89 -6.65 0.60 2.88
C GLY A 89 -7.24 -0.80 3.05
N HIS A 90 -6.42 -1.83 2.99
CA HIS A 90 -6.86 -3.20 3.29
C HIS A 90 -7.43 -3.31 4.71
N TYR A 91 -6.79 -2.69 5.68
CA TYR A 91 -7.27 -2.70 7.06
C TYR A 91 -8.72 -2.21 7.15
N PHE A 92 -9.06 -1.16 6.40
CA PHE A 92 -10.39 -0.56 6.44
C PHE A 92 -11.41 -1.20 5.50
N THR A 93 -10.97 -1.86 4.43
CA THR A 93 -11.88 -2.31 3.37
C THR A 93 -11.93 -3.81 3.18
N PHE A 94 -10.98 -4.57 3.74
CA PHE A 94 -10.93 -6.02 3.48
C PHE A 94 -12.14 -6.71 4.08
N ASP A 95 -12.83 -7.50 3.25
CA ASP A 95 -13.99 -8.29 3.67
C ASP A 95 -13.56 -9.74 3.85
N MET A 96 -13.57 -10.22 5.11
CA MET A 96 -13.15 -11.59 5.42
C MET A 96 -14.06 -12.64 4.79
N ASN A 97 -15.29 -12.29 4.43
CA ASN A 97 -16.16 -13.19 3.69
C ASN A 97 -15.61 -13.53 2.31
N ASN A 98 -14.72 -12.70 1.77
CA ASN A 98 -14.08 -12.90 0.48
C ASN A 98 -12.67 -13.49 0.60
N PHE A 99 -12.24 -13.89 1.81
CA PHE A 99 -10.85 -14.29 2.04
C PHE A 99 -10.43 -15.50 1.20
N ASP A 100 -11.25 -16.54 1.14
CA ASP A 100 -10.91 -17.74 0.37
C ASP A 100 -10.82 -17.46 -1.12
N GLU A 101 -11.76 -16.68 -1.65
CA GLU A 101 -11.77 -16.28 -3.05
C GLU A 101 -10.56 -15.38 -3.38
N TYR A 102 -10.25 -14.47 -2.48
CA TYR A 102 -9.07 -13.60 -2.61
C TYR A 102 -7.79 -14.44 -2.72
N CYS A 103 -7.62 -15.40 -1.82
CA CYS A 103 -6.44 -16.28 -1.84
C CYS A 103 -6.39 -17.12 -3.13
N ARG A 104 -7.54 -17.60 -3.60
CA ARG A 104 -7.62 -18.35 -4.86
C ARG A 104 -7.17 -17.48 -6.04
N MET A 105 -7.67 -16.26 -6.13
CA MET A 105 -7.32 -15.33 -7.20
C MET A 105 -5.82 -15.01 -7.20
N LEU A 106 -5.23 -14.82 -6.02
CA LEU A 106 -3.78 -14.58 -5.91
C LEU A 106 -2.97 -15.77 -6.42
N ARG A 107 -3.38 -16.99 -6.06
CA ARG A 107 -2.66 -18.21 -6.48
C ARG A 107 -2.69 -18.41 -8.00
N GLU A 108 -3.72 -17.93 -8.67
CA GLU A 108 -3.88 -18.09 -10.11
C GLU A 108 -3.13 -17.07 -10.93
N LEU A 109 -2.56 -16.02 -10.29
CA LEU A 109 -1.81 -15.00 -10.99
C LEU A 109 -0.33 -15.37 -11.11
N SER A 110 0.29 -14.98 -12.25
CA SER A 110 1.74 -14.98 -12.36
C SER A 110 2.29 -13.72 -11.71
N ASP A 111 3.54 -13.77 -11.25
CA ASP A 111 4.19 -12.68 -10.54
C ASP A 111 4.31 -11.39 -11.35
N GLU A 112 4.27 -11.49 -12.70
CA GLU A 112 4.44 -10.35 -13.58
C GLU A 112 3.12 -9.76 -14.08
N ASN A 113 1.98 -10.31 -13.61
CA ASN A 113 0.67 -9.86 -14.08
C ASN A 113 0.12 -8.74 -13.21
N TYR A 114 0.77 -7.58 -13.28
CA TYR A 114 0.42 -6.42 -12.45
C TYR A 114 -1.00 -5.90 -12.74
N THR A 115 -1.41 -5.93 -14.01
CA THR A 115 -2.73 -5.42 -14.40
C THR A 115 -3.85 -6.24 -13.77
N GLU A 116 -3.76 -7.58 -13.87
CA GLU A 116 -4.79 -8.45 -13.29
C GLU A 116 -4.79 -8.40 -11.76
N TYR A 117 -3.61 -8.25 -11.16
CA TYR A 117 -3.50 -8.07 -9.71
C TYR A 117 -4.32 -6.86 -9.24
N ARG A 118 -4.21 -5.73 -9.95
CA ARG A 118 -4.94 -4.51 -9.57
C ARG A 118 -6.44 -4.64 -9.73
N LYS A 119 -6.92 -5.63 -10.50
CA LYS A 119 -8.36 -5.88 -10.71
C LYS A 119 -8.97 -6.78 -9.64
N ILE A 120 -8.17 -7.47 -8.84
CA ILE A 120 -8.69 -8.27 -7.73
C ILE A 120 -9.49 -7.34 -6.80
N PRO A 121 -10.76 -7.69 -6.47
CA PRO A 121 -11.64 -6.74 -5.75
C PRO A 121 -11.03 -6.17 -4.47
N GLU A 122 -10.39 -6.98 -3.64
CA GLU A 122 -9.80 -6.51 -2.40
C GLU A 122 -8.61 -5.59 -2.68
N GLU A 123 -7.82 -5.85 -3.73
CA GLU A 123 -6.71 -4.98 -4.11
C GLU A 123 -7.23 -3.66 -4.68
N TYR A 124 -8.25 -3.71 -5.50
CA TYR A 124 -8.86 -2.51 -6.07
C TYR A 124 -9.45 -1.61 -4.97
N LYS A 125 -10.14 -2.18 -3.98
CA LYS A 125 -10.68 -1.42 -2.87
C LYS A 125 -9.60 -0.72 -2.06
N ALA A 126 -8.49 -1.41 -1.81
CA ALA A 126 -7.36 -0.84 -1.09
C ALA A 126 -6.71 0.30 -1.89
N ASP A 127 -6.53 0.12 -3.20
CA ASP A 127 -6.04 1.18 -4.08
C ASP A 127 -6.94 2.41 -4.01
N LYS A 128 -8.24 2.22 -4.13
CA LYS A 128 -9.21 3.32 -4.10
C LYS A 128 -9.16 4.07 -2.77
N TRP A 129 -9.07 3.34 -1.67
CA TRP A 129 -8.96 3.96 -0.36
C TRP A 129 -7.71 4.86 -0.28
N ALA A 130 -6.58 4.32 -0.72
CA ALA A 130 -5.30 5.05 -0.69
C ALA A 130 -5.35 6.29 -1.59
N ILE A 131 -5.89 6.14 -2.80
CA ILE A 131 -6.00 7.24 -3.76
C ILE A 131 -6.88 8.35 -3.19
N GLU A 132 -8.04 8.01 -2.65
CA GLU A 132 -8.93 8.98 -2.04
C GLU A 132 -8.32 9.67 -0.84
N PHE A 133 -7.60 8.91 -0.01
CA PHE A 133 -6.88 9.48 1.12
C PHE A 133 -5.86 10.52 0.67
N ILE A 134 -5.07 10.19 -0.34
CA ILE A 134 -4.05 11.12 -0.86
C ILE A 134 -4.71 12.37 -1.44
N LYS A 135 -5.78 12.20 -2.21
CA LYS A 135 -6.48 13.35 -2.83
C LYS A 135 -7.12 14.26 -1.79
N ASN A 136 -7.59 13.70 -0.68
CA ASN A 136 -8.19 14.48 0.40
C ASN A 136 -7.15 15.02 1.40
N ASN A 137 -5.91 14.56 1.32
CA ASN A 137 -4.83 14.94 2.22
C ASN A 137 -3.55 15.18 1.40
N LYS A 138 -3.62 16.16 0.50
CA LYS A 138 -2.54 16.39 -0.50
C LYS A 138 -1.17 16.58 0.10
N ASN A 139 -1.09 17.10 1.32
CA ASN A 139 0.19 17.35 1.98
C ASN A 139 0.91 16.06 2.39
N ILE A 140 0.21 14.90 2.35
CA ILE A 140 0.81 13.64 2.76
C ILE A 140 2.03 13.27 1.91
N LEU A 141 2.04 13.64 0.64
CA LEU A 141 3.18 13.39 -0.25
C LEU A 141 4.38 14.29 0.04
N SER A 142 4.20 15.32 0.85
CA SER A 142 5.26 16.28 1.23
C SER A 142 5.71 16.13 2.68
N ILE A 143 5.21 15.17 3.38
CA ILE A 143 5.43 14.98 4.81
C ILE A 143 6.89 14.67 5.18
#